data_661cb1ce7ba33fdb579acccd6d416bc0
#
_entry.id   661cb1ce7ba33fdb579acccd6d416bc0
#
_cell.length_a   1.000
_cell.length_b   1.000
_cell.length_c   1.000
_cell.angle_alpha   90.00
_cell.angle_beta   90.00
_cell.angle_gamma   90.00
#
_symmetry.space_group_name_H-M   'P 1'
#
loop_
_entity.id
_entity.type
_entity.pdbx_description
1 polymer ?
#
loop_
_entity_poly.entity_id
_entity_poly.type
_entity_poly.pdbx_seq_one_letter_code
_entity_poly.pdbx_strand_id
1 'polypeptide(L)'
;MQSGTDLVIISGLASIIISGTIGVYLFRLWRRQDTRLMTDLPLVFAITTFCQALQIFILTLPNIGLIPQTMELFRLRSLIIGGSVVPILGAILQIWAPRIQKYHNRIVLAVSAYWGVMALFGATESFIMIATIPIILIFGIVMAATFAITWKTGRLKEVRSDLMMVSIICGMASQSLRVPLLGTLFFYLPDVFLMLSMLFTALAFGNPWYRKTLKTRDTTESPHEIAVTVDY
;
A
#
# COMPACT_ATOMS: atom_id res chain seq x y z
N MET A 1 23.56 15.58 21.82
CA MET A 1 22.29 14.82 21.72
C MET A 1 21.25 15.46 20.77
N GLN A 2 21.37 16.73 20.38
CA GLN A 2 20.40 17.41 19.48
C GLN A 2 20.40 16.90 18.02
N SER A 3 21.57 16.55 17.47
CA SER A 3 21.67 16.18 16.04
C SER A 3 20.87 14.93 15.63
N GLY A 4 20.67 13.97 16.52
CA GLY A 4 19.88 12.76 16.22
C GLY A 4 18.37 13.01 16.15
N THR A 5 17.87 13.92 16.99
CA THR A 5 16.45 14.29 17.00
C THR A 5 16.07 15.09 15.76
N ASP A 6 16.96 15.99 15.31
CA ASP A 6 16.74 16.80 14.11
C ASP A 6 16.67 15.94 12.84
N LEU A 7 17.53 14.90 12.73
CA LEU A 7 17.49 13.96 11.62
C LEU A 7 16.20 13.14 11.58
N VAL A 8 15.67 12.74 12.73
CA VAL A 8 14.39 12.01 12.82
C VAL A 8 13.21 12.91 12.39
N ILE A 9 13.22 14.16 12.77
CA ILE A 9 12.18 15.13 12.38
C ILE A 9 12.26 15.37 10.86
N ILE A 10 13.44 15.61 10.34
CA ILE A 10 13.64 15.87 8.89
C ILE A 10 13.24 14.64 8.07
N SER A 11 13.65 13.43 8.47
CA SER A 11 13.28 12.20 7.77
C SER A 11 11.77 11.93 7.83
N GLY A 12 11.14 12.21 8.96
CA GLY A 12 9.69 12.12 9.13
C GLY A 12 8.94 13.08 8.21
N LEU A 13 9.33 14.36 8.17
CA LEU A 13 8.73 15.36 7.29
C LEU A 13 8.93 15.00 5.81
N ALA A 14 10.12 14.58 5.42
CA ALA A 14 10.38 14.10 4.06
C ALA A 14 9.49 12.91 3.68
N SER A 15 9.34 11.95 4.60
CA SER A 15 8.46 10.79 4.40
C SER A 15 6.99 11.17 4.25
N ILE A 16 6.50 12.16 5.00
CA ILE A 16 5.13 12.68 4.86
C ILE A 16 4.91 13.27 3.47
N ILE A 17 5.83 14.14 3.03
CA ILE A 17 5.73 14.81 1.73
C ILE A 17 5.78 13.78 0.59
N ILE A 18 6.73 12.85 0.62
CA ILE A 18 6.90 11.81 -0.40
C ILE A 18 5.67 10.91 -0.43
N SER A 19 5.22 10.39 0.71
CA SER A 19 4.05 9.50 0.78
C SER A 19 2.78 10.22 0.32
N GLY A 20 2.56 11.47 0.73
CA GLY A 20 1.41 12.27 0.30
C GLY A 20 1.42 12.52 -1.22
N THR A 21 2.57 12.91 -1.78
CA THR A 21 2.74 13.15 -3.21
C THR A 21 2.49 11.89 -4.03
N ILE A 22 3.04 10.75 -3.60
CA ILE A 22 2.84 9.46 -4.27
C ILE A 22 1.38 9.01 -4.14
N GLY A 23 0.73 9.23 -2.99
CA GLY A 23 -0.69 8.97 -2.80
C GLY A 23 -1.55 9.72 -3.81
N VAL A 24 -1.29 11.03 -4.00
CA VAL A 24 -1.98 11.85 -5.02
C VAL A 24 -1.70 11.34 -6.43
N TYR A 25 -0.46 10.97 -6.72
CA TYR A 25 -0.06 10.42 -8.01
C TYR A 25 -0.81 9.12 -8.33
N LEU A 26 -0.83 8.15 -7.41
CA LEU A 26 -1.52 6.87 -7.59
C LEU A 26 -3.04 7.06 -7.69
N PHE A 27 -3.61 7.97 -6.90
CA PHE A 27 -5.03 8.30 -6.99
C PHE A 27 -5.40 8.91 -8.35
N ARG A 28 -4.55 9.81 -8.89
CA ARG A 28 -4.73 10.35 -10.24
C ARG A 28 -4.61 9.26 -11.31
N LEU A 29 -3.69 8.32 -11.13
CA LEU A 29 -3.52 7.19 -12.05
C LEU A 29 -4.78 6.33 -12.08
N TRP A 30 -5.34 5.99 -10.91
CA TRP A 30 -6.62 5.28 -10.81
C TRP A 30 -7.77 6.05 -11.47
N ARG A 31 -7.84 7.37 -11.27
CA ARG A 31 -8.89 8.20 -11.88
C ARG A 31 -8.82 8.28 -13.40
N ARG A 32 -7.69 7.98 -14.01
CA ARG A 32 -7.49 7.94 -15.47
C ARG A 32 -7.83 6.60 -16.11
N GLN A 33 -8.17 5.59 -15.33
CA GLN A 33 -8.59 4.29 -15.86
C GLN A 33 -10.01 4.38 -16.41
N ASP A 34 -10.27 3.69 -17.52
CA ASP A 34 -11.58 3.66 -18.18
C ASP A 34 -12.60 2.90 -17.31
N THR A 35 -12.19 1.77 -16.73
CA THR A 35 -12.97 0.98 -15.77
C THR A 35 -12.34 1.12 -14.38
N ARG A 36 -13.14 1.55 -13.40
CA ARG A 36 -12.67 1.82 -12.03
C ARG A 36 -13.34 0.88 -11.05
N LEU A 37 -12.52 0.09 -10.38
CA LEU A 37 -12.97 -0.76 -9.28
C LEU A 37 -12.37 -0.24 -7.96
N MET A 38 -13.11 -0.45 -6.87
CA MET A 38 -12.61 -0.08 -5.52
C MET A 38 -11.45 -0.96 -5.05
N THR A 39 -11.25 -2.09 -5.71
CA THR A 39 -10.17 -3.06 -5.41
C THR A 39 -8.99 -2.93 -6.36
N ASP A 40 -8.99 -1.92 -7.24
CA ASP A 40 -7.86 -1.69 -8.14
C ASP A 40 -6.59 -1.37 -7.35
N LEU A 41 -5.50 -1.99 -7.73
CA LEU A 41 -4.21 -1.83 -7.04
C LEU A 41 -3.78 -0.36 -6.91
N PRO A 42 -3.89 0.51 -7.93
CA PRO A 42 -3.51 1.92 -7.77
C PRO A 42 -4.31 2.64 -6.67
N LEU A 43 -5.62 2.34 -6.54
CA LEU A 43 -6.44 2.93 -5.47
C LEU A 43 -6.05 2.39 -4.10
N VAL A 44 -5.90 1.07 -3.98
CA VAL A 44 -5.50 0.40 -2.73
C VAL A 44 -4.17 0.97 -2.24
N PHE A 45 -3.17 1.09 -3.12
CA PHE A 45 -1.88 1.67 -2.75
C PHE A 45 -1.95 3.18 -2.52
N ALA A 46 -2.84 3.93 -3.20
CA ALA A 46 -3.07 5.34 -2.89
C ALA A 46 -3.59 5.53 -1.46
N ILE A 47 -4.60 4.76 -1.06
CA ILE A 47 -5.14 4.79 0.31
C ILE A 47 -4.05 4.41 1.32
N THR A 48 -3.30 3.35 1.04
CA THR A 48 -2.21 2.90 1.91
C THR A 48 -1.14 3.99 2.09
N THR A 49 -0.73 4.68 1.02
CA THR A 49 0.26 5.75 1.09
C THR A 49 -0.27 6.99 1.82
N PHE A 50 -1.54 7.34 1.67
CA PHE A 50 -2.17 8.42 2.45
C PHE A 50 -2.24 8.07 3.95
N CYS A 51 -2.67 6.86 4.30
CA CYS A 51 -2.65 6.39 5.68
C CYS A 51 -1.22 6.39 6.25
N GLN A 52 -0.24 6.02 5.43
CA GLN A 52 1.18 6.05 5.81
C GLN A 52 1.65 7.50 6.09
N ALA A 53 1.33 8.45 5.22
CA ALA A 53 1.64 9.86 5.45
C ALA A 53 1.02 10.36 6.76
N LEU A 54 -0.25 10.04 6.99
CA LEU A 54 -0.98 10.47 8.18
C LEU A 54 -0.44 9.84 9.46
N GLN A 55 -0.10 8.54 9.45
CA GLN A 55 0.48 7.91 10.65
C GLN A 55 1.87 8.46 11.00
N ILE A 56 2.71 8.80 9.99
CA ILE A 56 4.02 9.42 10.23
C ILE A 56 3.83 10.85 10.75
N PHE A 57 2.88 11.60 10.20
CA PHE A 57 2.53 12.92 10.69
C PHE A 57 2.20 12.87 12.19
N ILE A 58 1.30 11.98 12.61
CA ILE A 58 0.94 11.80 14.02
C ILE A 58 2.15 11.40 14.86
N LEU A 59 3.03 10.53 14.35
CA LEU A 59 4.24 10.13 15.07
C LEU A 59 5.25 11.28 15.21
N THR A 60 5.27 12.22 14.27
CA THR A 60 6.21 13.35 14.27
C THR A 60 5.79 14.46 15.23
N LEU A 61 4.49 14.62 15.51
CA LEU A 61 3.97 15.67 16.40
C LEU A 61 4.58 15.66 17.81
N PRO A 62 4.69 14.51 18.51
CA PRO A 62 5.38 14.45 19.80
C PRO A 62 6.89 14.74 19.69
N ASN A 63 7.53 14.33 18.60
CA ASN A 63 8.97 14.54 18.41
C ASN A 63 9.32 16.03 18.22
N ILE A 64 8.39 16.82 17.70
CA ILE A 64 8.51 18.29 17.56
C ILE A 64 8.11 19.00 18.88
N GLY A 65 7.53 18.27 19.85
CA GLY A 65 7.06 18.82 21.11
C GLY A 65 5.70 19.56 21.04
N LEU A 66 4.94 19.39 19.95
CA LEU A 66 3.63 20.02 19.77
C LEU A 66 2.54 19.35 20.61
N ILE A 67 2.61 18.04 20.80
CA ILE A 67 1.62 17.24 21.54
C ILE A 67 2.36 16.20 22.39
N PRO A 68 1.95 15.94 23.65
CA PRO A 68 2.55 14.86 24.44
C PRO A 68 2.22 13.49 23.84
N GLN A 69 3.11 12.55 24.00
CA GLN A 69 2.85 11.16 23.63
C GLN A 69 1.84 10.54 24.59
N THR A 70 0.63 10.28 24.10
CA THR A 70 -0.47 9.71 24.90
C THR A 70 -0.95 8.39 24.29
N MET A 71 -1.64 7.59 25.09
CA MET A 71 -2.23 6.32 24.64
C MET A 71 -3.31 6.56 23.56
N GLU A 72 -4.05 7.66 23.63
CA GLU A 72 -5.05 8.05 22.63
C GLU A 72 -4.40 8.30 21.26
N LEU A 73 -3.25 8.98 21.26
CA LEU A 73 -2.50 9.24 20.04
C LEU A 73 -1.99 7.93 19.40
N PHE A 74 -1.56 6.98 20.25
CA PHE A 74 -1.17 5.66 19.80
C PHE A 74 -2.35 4.86 19.23
N ARG A 75 -3.52 4.91 19.89
CA ARG A 75 -4.77 4.29 19.40
C ARG A 75 -5.19 4.87 18.05
N LEU A 76 -5.20 6.19 17.93
CA LEU A 76 -5.50 6.88 16.66
C LEU A 76 -4.56 6.43 15.54
N ARG A 77 -3.27 6.38 15.81
CA ARG A 77 -2.26 5.88 14.88
C ARG A 77 -2.53 4.43 14.48
N SER A 78 -2.86 3.57 15.43
CA SER A 78 -3.21 2.17 15.18
C SER A 78 -4.43 2.03 14.25
N LEU A 79 -5.47 2.85 14.46
CA LEU A 79 -6.65 2.89 13.57
C LEU A 79 -6.28 3.30 12.15
N ILE A 80 -5.40 4.29 11.98
CA ILE A 80 -4.95 4.72 10.65
C ILE A 80 -4.14 3.61 9.95
N ILE A 81 -3.30 2.89 10.70
CA ILE A 81 -2.60 1.72 10.16
C ILE A 81 -3.61 0.66 9.70
N GLY A 82 -4.67 0.40 10.48
CA GLY A 82 -5.78 -0.45 10.06
C GLY A 82 -6.42 -0.01 8.75
N GLY A 83 -6.62 1.30 8.57
CA GLY A 83 -7.10 1.89 7.32
C GLY A 83 -6.21 1.61 6.11
N SER A 84 -4.92 1.34 6.30
CA SER A 84 -4.02 0.90 5.21
C SER A 84 -4.08 -0.60 4.95
N VAL A 85 -4.30 -1.41 5.99
CA VAL A 85 -4.29 -2.88 5.92
C VAL A 85 -5.57 -3.43 5.30
N VAL A 86 -6.72 -2.83 5.62
CA VAL A 86 -8.04 -3.29 5.17
C VAL A 86 -8.20 -3.29 3.64
N PRO A 87 -7.82 -2.25 2.89
CA PRO A 87 -7.87 -2.27 1.43
C PRO A 87 -6.96 -3.33 0.81
N ILE A 88 -5.78 -3.55 1.40
CA ILE A 88 -4.83 -4.59 0.96
C ILE A 88 -5.48 -5.97 1.12
N LEU A 89 -6.16 -6.23 2.23
CA LEU A 89 -6.91 -7.47 2.44
C LEU A 89 -7.96 -7.68 1.34
N GLY A 90 -8.73 -6.64 1.00
CA GLY A 90 -9.71 -6.68 -0.08
C GLY A 90 -9.09 -7.11 -1.42
N ALA A 91 -7.96 -6.51 -1.78
CA ALA A 91 -7.22 -6.86 -2.99
C ALA A 91 -6.69 -8.31 -2.96
N ILE A 92 -6.11 -8.74 -1.84
CA ILE A 92 -5.62 -10.12 -1.65
C ILE A 92 -6.76 -11.13 -1.83
N LEU A 93 -7.90 -10.91 -1.18
CA LEU A 93 -9.06 -11.81 -1.28
C LEU A 93 -9.56 -11.91 -2.72
N GLN A 94 -9.59 -10.81 -3.45
CA GLN A 94 -10.02 -10.80 -4.84
C GLN A 94 -9.06 -11.59 -5.75
N ILE A 95 -7.75 -11.51 -5.49
CA ILE A 95 -6.73 -12.20 -6.30
C ILE A 95 -6.70 -13.70 -5.98
N TRP A 96 -6.68 -14.06 -4.69
CA TRP A 96 -6.40 -15.43 -4.27
C TRP A 96 -7.65 -16.27 -4.00
N ALA A 97 -8.77 -15.64 -3.67
CA ALA A 97 -9.98 -16.32 -3.24
C ALA A 97 -11.23 -15.89 -4.02
N PRO A 98 -11.20 -15.80 -5.38
CA PRO A 98 -12.36 -15.36 -6.15
C PRO A 98 -13.59 -16.27 -5.97
N ARG A 99 -13.38 -17.56 -5.64
CA ARG A 99 -14.46 -18.53 -5.43
C ARG A 99 -15.34 -18.21 -4.21
N ILE A 100 -14.82 -17.48 -3.23
CA ILE A 100 -15.55 -17.09 -2.01
C ILE A 100 -15.93 -15.60 -2.02
N GLN A 101 -16.06 -14.99 -3.18
CA GLN A 101 -16.34 -13.56 -3.33
C GLN A 101 -17.55 -13.09 -2.51
N LYS A 102 -18.59 -13.90 -2.38
CA LYS A 102 -19.77 -13.59 -1.56
C LYS A 102 -19.47 -13.35 -0.07
N TYR A 103 -18.32 -13.84 0.41
CA TYR A 103 -17.89 -13.69 1.81
C TYR A 103 -16.83 -12.60 1.99
N HIS A 104 -16.25 -12.02 0.91
CA HIS A 104 -15.17 -11.04 1.02
C HIS A 104 -15.53 -9.88 1.95
N ASN A 105 -16.71 -9.28 1.75
CA ASN A 105 -17.15 -8.17 2.60
C ASN A 105 -17.28 -8.56 4.08
N ARG A 106 -17.71 -9.79 4.37
CA ARG A 106 -17.80 -10.28 5.75
C ARG A 106 -16.42 -10.48 6.36
N ILE A 107 -15.47 -11.03 5.60
CA ILE A 107 -14.08 -11.23 6.05
C ILE A 107 -13.42 -9.87 6.29
N VAL A 108 -13.54 -8.94 5.34
CA VAL A 108 -13.01 -7.58 5.47
C VAL A 108 -13.61 -6.88 6.69
N LEU A 109 -14.93 -6.97 6.87
CA LEU A 109 -15.61 -6.38 8.03
C LEU A 109 -15.16 -7.02 9.35
N ALA A 110 -15.02 -8.34 9.40
CA ALA A 110 -14.56 -9.04 10.59
C ALA A 110 -13.13 -8.64 10.99
N VAL A 111 -12.21 -8.55 10.02
CA VAL A 111 -10.83 -8.10 10.29
C VAL A 111 -10.79 -6.62 10.67
N SER A 112 -11.62 -5.78 10.04
CA SER A 112 -11.74 -4.36 10.40
C SER A 112 -12.30 -4.17 11.80
N ALA A 113 -13.32 -4.94 12.17
CA ALA A 113 -13.90 -4.92 13.52
C ALA A 113 -12.88 -5.41 14.57
N TYR A 114 -12.19 -6.52 14.30
CA TYR A 114 -11.12 -7.01 15.16
C TYR A 114 -10.05 -5.92 15.38
N TRP A 115 -9.58 -5.30 14.29
CA TRP A 115 -8.59 -4.24 14.36
C TRP A 115 -9.08 -3.04 15.18
N GLY A 116 -10.30 -2.59 14.91
CA GLY A 116 -10.93 -1.48 15.63
C GLY A 116 -11.06 -1.76 17.12
N VAL A 117 -11.51 -2.97 17.50
CA VAL A 117 -11.61 -3.39 18.91
C VAL A 117 -10.24 -3.40 19.57
N MET A 118 -9.22 -4.01 18.93
CA MET A 118 -7.87 -4.05 19.49
C MET A 118 -7.25 -2.65 19.62
N ALA A 119 -7.44 -1.78 18.64
CA ALA A 119 -6.92 -0.42 18.67
C ALA A 119 -7.60 0.46 19.73
N LEU A 120 -8.92 0.36 19.91
CA LEU A 120 -9.68 1.21 20.84
C LEU A 120 -9.63 0.71 22.28
N PHE A 121 -9.74 -0.59 22.49
CA PHE A 121 -9.87 -1.19 23.83
C PHE A 121 -8.60 -1.86 24.33
N GLY A 122 -7.53 -1.90 23.55
CA GLY A 122 -6.24 -2.43 23.99
C GLY A 122 -5.72 -1.67 25.24
N ALA A 123 -5.37 -2.43 26.27
CA ALA A 123 -4.96 -1.85 27.56
C ALA A 123 -3.59 -1.16 27.48
N THR A 124 -2.68 -1.66 26.65
CA THR A 124 -1.30 -1.15 26.51
C THR A 124 -0.88 -1.12 25.04
N GLU A 125 0.11 -0.27 24.72
CA GLU A 125 0.71 -0.21 23.37
C GLU A 125 1.25 -1.57 22.94
N SER A 126 1.95 -2.28 23.84
CA SER A 126 2.50 -3.62 23.56
C SER A 126 1.41 -4.64 23.23
N PHE A 127 0.28 -4.60 23.93
CA PHE A 127 -0.85 -5.48 23.65
C PHE A 127 -1.42 -5.23 22.23
N ILE A 128 -1.65 -3.97 21.86
CA ILE A 128 -2.12 -3.60 20.54
C ILE A 128 -1.13 -4.06 19.47
N MET A 129 0.18 -3.84 19.70
CA MET A 129 1.21 -4.26 18.75
C MET A 129 1.24 -5.79 18.55
N ILE A 130 1.22 -6.56 19.64
CA ILE A 130 1.21 -8.04 19.57
C ILE A 130 -0.02 -8.55 18.83
N ALA A 131 -1.17 -7.92 18.99
CA ALA A 131 -2.41 -8.30 18.31
C ALA A 131 -2.42 -7.94 16.82
N THR A 132 -1.75 -6.87 16.40
CA THR A 132 -1.84 -6.32 15.03
C THR A 132 -0.64 -6.64 14.14
N ILE A 133 0.57 -6.74 14.68
CA ILE A 133 1.80 -7.03 13.92
C ILE A 133 1.71 -8.34 13.11
N PRO A 134 1.23 -9.47 13.66
CA PRO A 134 1.13 -10.71 12.89
C PRO A 134 0.27 -10.56 11.63
N ILE A 135 -0.82 -9.78 11.71
CA ILE A 135 -1.71 -9.52 10.56
C ILE A 135 -0.96 -8.74 9.49
N ILE A 136 -0.23 -7.69 9.88
CA ILE A 136 0.59 -6.88 8.94
C ILE A 136 1.64 -7.76 8.25
N LEU A 137 2.34 -8.60 9.00
CA LEU A 137 3.37 -9.48 8.48
C LEU A 137 2.81 -10.51 7.50
N ILE A 138 1.69 -11.16 7.85
CA ILE A 138 1.03 -12.13 6.97
C ILE A 138 0.63 -11.44 5.65
N PHE A 139 0.00 -10.28 5.72
CA PHE A 139 -0.41 -9.56 4.50
C PHE A 139 0.78 -9.07 3.69
N GLY A 140 1.85 -8.62 4.34
CA GLY A 140 3.09 -8.25 3.67
C GLY A 140 3.70 -9.43 2.92
N ILE A 141 3.79 -10.60 3.55
CA ILE A 141 4.30 -11.83 2.92
C ILE A 141 3.42 -12.28 1.75
N VAL A 142 2.08 -12.28 1.93
CA VAL A 142 1.15 -12.67 0.86
C VAL A 142 1.24 -11.71 -0.32
N MET A 143 1.36 -10.40 -0.07
CA MET A 143 1.55 -9.42 -1.14
C MET A 143 2.90 -9.58 -1.84
N ALA A 144 3.99 -9.80 -1.11
CA ALA A 144 5.30 -10.08 -1.70
C ALA A 144 5.26 -11.35 -2.57
N ALA A 145 4.65 -12.42 -2.08
CA ALA A 145 4.45 -13.65 -2.84
C ALA A 145 3.59 -13.43 -4.10
N THR A 146 2.54 -12.61 -4.00
CA THR A 146 1.69 -12.25 -5.14
C THR A 146 2.50 -11.58 -6.24
N PHE A 147 3.31 -10.58 -5.91
CA PHE A 147 4.14 -9.89 -6.90
C PHE A 147 5.30 -10.76 -7.39
N ALA A 148 5.87 -11.63 -6.57
CA ALA A 148 6.88 -12.61 -7.03
C ALA A 148 6.31 -13.58 -8.07
N ILE A 149 5.09 -14.10 -7.85
CA ILE A 149 4.40 -14.99 -8.77
C ILE A 149 4.02 -14.24 -10.06
N THR A 150 3.48 -13.03 -9.96
CA THR A 150 3.12 -12.22 -11.13
C THR A 150 4.34 -11.81 -11.95
N TRP A 151 5.48 -11.53 -11.30
CA TRP A 151 6.76 -11.29 -11.97
C TRP A 151 7.21 -12.52 -12.75
N LYS A 152 7.25 -13.69 -12.09
CA LYS A 152 7.66 -14.95 -12.73
C LYS A 152 6.75 -15.37 -13.89
N THR A 153 5.45 -15.11 -13.78
CA THR A 153 4.45 -15.52 -14.79
C THR A 153 4.20 -14.46 -15.87
N GLY A 154 4.72 -13.24 -15.72
CA GLY A 154 4.52 -12.12 -16.66
C GLY A 154 3.06 -11.68 -16.83
N ARG A 155 2.18 -11.99 -15.85
CA ARG A 155 0.73 -11.73 -15.98
C ARG A 155 0.36 -10.25 -15.87
N LEU A 156 1.09 -9.47 -15.07
CA LEU A 156 0.85 -8.04 -14.90
C LEU A 156 1.88 -7.25 -15.73
N LYS A 157 1.57 -7.00 -17.01
CA LYS A 157 2.46 -6.23 -17.89
C LYS A 157 2.42 -4.73 -17.60
N GLU A 158 1.30 -4.24 -17.09
CA GLU A 158 1.09 -2.81 -16.81
C GLU A 158 1.82 -2.34 -15.55
N VAL A 159 2.05 -3.23 -14.59
CA VAL A 159 2.74 -2.94 -13.32
C VAL A 159 4.04 -3.73 -13.25
N ARG A 160 5.11 -3.06 -12.93
CA ARG A 160 6.44 -3.68 -12.72
C ARG A 160 6.44 -4.47 -11.40
N SER A 161 6.07 -5.74 -11.48
CA SER A 161 5.97 -6.64 -10.31
C SER A 161 7.30 -6.84 -9.58
N ASP A 162 8.44 -6.77 -10.30
CA ASP A 162 9.78 -6.78 -9.73
C ASP A 162 10.02 -5.59 -8.78
N LEU A 163 9.68 -4.38 -9.23
CA LEU A 163 9.80 -3.17 -8.41
C LEU A 163 8.82 -3.16 -7.23
N MET A 164 7.61 -3.70 -7.43
CA MET A 164 6.64 -3.85 -6.33
C MET A 164 7.14 -4.81 -5.26
N MET A 165 7.79 -5.92 -5.64
CA MET A 165 8.39 -6.84 -4.69
C MET A 165 9.49 -6.14 -3.87
N VAL A 166 10.38 -5.40 -4.53
CA VAL A 166 11.43 -4.62 -3.85
C VAL A 166 10.81 -3.58 -2.91
N SER A 167 9.75 -2.88 -3.37
CA SER A 167 9.01 -1.93 -2.54
C SER A 167 8.49 -2.56 -1.26
N ILE A 168 7.82 -3.72 -1.35
CA ILE A 168 7.28 -4.41 -0.18
C ILE A 168 8.38 -4.85 0.77
N ILE A 169 9.49 -5.38 0.25
CA ILE A 169 10.66 -5.78 1.07
C ILE A 169 11.22 -4.57 1.82
N CYS A 170 11.40 -3.42 1.13
CA CYS A 170 11.84 -2.19 1.78
C CYS A 170 10.84 -1.71 2.85
N GLY A 171 9.53 -1.80 2.58
CA GLY A 171 8.49 -1.46 3.54
C GLY A 171 8.51 -2.35 4.78
N MET A 172 8.67 -3.66 4.60
CA MET A 172 8.80 -4.62 5.72
C MET A 172 10.09 -4.37 6.51
N ALA A 173 11.21 -4.11 5.83
CA ALA A 173 12.48 -3.76 6.48
C ALA A 173 12.33 -2.48 7.32
N SER A 174 11.66 -1.45 6.79
CA SER A 174 11.35 -0.22 7.54
C SER A 174 10.63 -0.51 8.84
N GLN A 175 9.58 -1.34 8.80
CA GLN A 175 8.81 -1.67 10.02
C GLN A 175 9.62 -2.52 10.99
N SER A 176 10.36 -3.50 10.51
CA SER A 176 11.16 -4.40 11.34
C SER A 176 12.33 -3.69 12.03
N LEU A 177 12.93 -2.70 11.37
CA LEU A 177 14.07 -1.95 11.90
C LEU A 177 13.68 -0.88 12.93
N ARG A 178 12.40 -0.49 13.01
CA ARG A 178 11.96 0.56 13.96
C ARG A 178 12.21 0.21 15.42
N VAL A 179 11.96 -1.03 15.80
CA VAL A 179 12.11 -1.46 17.20
C VAL A 179 13.58 -1.60 17.60
N PRO A 180 14.44 -2.36 16.87
CA PRO A 180 15.84 -2.53 17.24
C PRO A 180 16.68 -1.26 17.16
N LEU A 181 16.28 -0.27 16.34
CA LEU A 181 17.01 0.99 16.20
C LEU A 181 16.51 2.10 17.14
N LEU A 182 15.49 1.82 17.94
CA LEU A 182 14.93 2.78 18.88
C LEU A 182 16.00 3.27 19.88
N GLY A 183 16.19 4.58 19.94
CA GLY A 183 17.21 5.19 20.80
C GLY A 183 18.64 5.19 20.26
N THR A 184 18.88 4.65 19.05
CA THR A 184 20.17 4.72 18.38
C THR A 184 20.30 5.92 17.46
N LEU A 185 21.51 6.27 17.04
CA LEU A 185 21.79 7.32 16.04
C LEU A 185 21.18 6.99 14.65
N PHE A 186 20.90 5.69 14.40
CA PHE A 186 20.37 5.21 13.13
C PHE A 186 18.83 5.14 13.08
N PHE A 187 18.14 5.75 14.02
CA PHE A 187 16.67 5.71 14.08
C PHE A 187 15.97 6.35 12.87
N TYR A 188 16.67 7.13 12.06
CA TYR A 188 16.17 7.66 10.78
C TYR A 188 16.16 6.60 9.63
N LEU A 189 16.92 5.51 9.77
CA LEU A 189 17.08 4.50 8.73
C LEU A 189 15.74 3.83 8.30
N PRO A 190 14.83 3.48 9.21
CA PRO A 190 13.48 3.03 8.86
C PRO A 190 12.73 3.96 7.91
N ASP A 191 12.86 5.28 8.10
CA ASP A 191 12.19 6.26 7.25
C ASP A 191 12.82 6.31 5.85
N VAL A 192 14.13 6.12 5.74
CA VAL A 192 14.81 5.98 4.43
C VAL A 192 14.30 4.77 3.67
N PHE A 193 14.21 3.59 4.32
CA PHE A 193 13.64 2.41 3.69
C PHE A 193 12.18 2.61 3.28
N LEU A 194 11.42 3.35 4.07
CA LEU A 194 10.04 3.69 3.75
C LEU A 194 9.96 4.58 2.51
N MET A 195 10.78 5.63 2.43
CA MET A 195 10.85 6.51 1.26
C MET A 195 11.21 5.74 0.00
N LEU A 196 12.21 4.83 0.08
CA LEU A 196 12.56 3.94 -1.03
C LEU A 196 11.40 3.04 -1.43
N SER A 197 10.70 2.45 -0.48
CA SER A 197 9.49 1.65 -0.72
C SER A 197 8.45 2.46 -1.51
N MET A 198 8.16 3.69 -1.11
CA MET A 198 7.20 4.55 -1.79
C MET A 198 7.65 4.92 -3.21
N LEU A 199 8.92 5.25 -3.41
CA LEU A 199 9.48 5.55 -4.72
C LEU A 199 9.40 4.34 -5.66
N PHE A 200 9.77 3.14 -5.19
CA PHE A 200 9.63 1.93 -5.99
C PHE A 200 8.17 1.61 -6.32
N THR A 201 7.24 1.86 -5.42
CA THR A 201 5.80 1.75 -5.69
C THR A 201 5.38 2.70 -6.82
N ALA A 202 5.79 3.97 -6.75
CA ALA A 202 5.45 4.96 -7.78
C ALA A 202 6.01 4.57 -9.15
N LEU A 203 7.27 4.11 -9.21
CA LEU A 203 7.92 3.64 -10.43
C LEU A 203 7.26 2.37 -10.99
N ALA A 204 6.84 1.45 -10.11
CA ALA A 204 6.19 0.21 -10.52
C ALA A 204 4.85 0.46 -11.20
N PHE A 205 4.04 1.36 -10.67
CA PHE A 205 2.75 1.74 -11.25
C PHE A 205 2.89 2.71 -12.42
N GLY A 206 3.84 3.63 -12.38
CA GLY A 206 4.12 4.56 -13.46
C GLY A 206 4.61 3.87 -14.72
N ASN A 207 5.29 2.75 -14.54
CA ASN A 207 5.91 1.92 -15.57
C ASN A 207 6.35 2.73 -16.81
N PRO A 208 7.28 3.70 -16.67
CA PRO A 208 7.66 4.60 -17.75
C PRO A 208 8.25 3.88 -18.95
N TRP A 209 8.63 2.61 -18.78
CA TRP A 209 9.17 1.75 -19.84
C TRP A 209 8.07 0.98 -20.61
N TYR A 210 6.82 0.94 -20.10
CA TYR A 210 5.70 0.29 -20.77
C TYR A 210 5.03 1.27 -21.73
N ARG A 211 5.36 1.19 -23.01
CA ARG A 211 4.58 1.85 -24.06
C ARG A 211 3.39 0.96 -24.37
N LYS A 212 2.18 1.45 -24.08
CA LYS A 212 0.95 0.85 -24.60
C LYS A 212 1.06 0.88 -26.13
N THR A 213 1.37 -0.23 -26.75
CA THR A 213 1.21 -0.36 -28.20
C THR A 213 -0.29 -0.16 -28.44
N LEU A 214 -0.64 1.04 -28.88
CA LEU A 214 -1.94 1.29 -29.48
C LEU A 214 -2.02 0.25 -30.61
N LYS A 215 -2.80 -0.82 -30.38
CA LYS A 215 -3.25 -1.70 -31.43
C LYS A 215 -4.03 -0.76 -32.35
N THR A 216 -3.37 -0.25 -33.36
CA THR A 216 -4.04 0.33 -34.51
C THR A 216 -4.96 -0.78 -34.97
N ARG A 217 -6.22 -0.63 -34.64
CA ARG A 217 -7.28 -1.46 -35.22
C ARG A 217 -7.17 -1.14 -36.69
N ASP A 218 -6.50 -2.02 -37.40
CA ASP A 218 -6.49 -1.97 -38.85
C ASP A 218 -7.95 -1.98 -39.30
N THR A 219 -8.45 -0.80 -39.57
CA THR A 219 -9.68 -0.52 -40.30
C THR A 219 -9.43 -0.87 -41.74
N THR A 220 -9.09 -2.12 -41.99
CA THR A 220 -8.98 -2.72 -43.31
C THR A 220 -9.65 -4.09 -43.31
N GLU A 221 -10.76 -4.21 -42.56
CA GLU A 221 -11.78 -5.17 -42.97
C GLU A 221 -12.68 -4.43 -43.97
N SER A 222 -12.44 -4.67 -45.25
CA SER A 222 -13.24 -4.21 -46.36
C SER A 222 -14.71 -4.61 -46.14
N PRO A 223 -15.69 -3.74 -46.47
CA PRO A 223 -17.10 -4.03 -46.31
C PRO A 223 -17.64 -4.93 -47.41
N HIS A 224 -16.93 -5.98 -47.81
CA HIS A 224 -17.30 -6.83 -48.94
C HIS A 224 -17.37 -8.32 -48.60
N GLU A 225 -17.92 -8.69 -47.44
CA GLU A 225 -18.23 -10.11 -47.21
C GLU A 225 -19.39 -10.33 -46.24
N ILE A 226 -20.46 -9.53 -46.39
CA ILE A 226 -21.78 -9.85 -45.83
C ILE A 226 -22.79 -9.79 -46.97
N ALA A 227 -22.67 -10.69 -47.92
CA ALA A 227 -23.74 -11.07 -48.81
C ALA A 227 -23.45 -12.50 -49.27
N VAL A 228 -24.34 -13.38 -48.98
CA VAL A 228 -24.46 -14.79 -49.32
C VAL A 228 -24.26 -15.72 -48.10
N THR A 229 -25.35 -16.01 -47.43
CA THR A 229 -26.03 -17.31 -47.39
C THR A 229 -27.24 -17.22 -46.48
N VAL A 230 -28.35 -16.76 -47.06
CA VAL A 230 -29.67 -17.21 -46.63
C VAL A 230 -30.11 -18.14 -47.77
N ASP A 231 -30.06 -19.44 -47.54
CA ASP A 231 -30.90 -20.39 -48.23
C ASP A 231 -30.90 -21.75 -47.50
N TYR A 232 -32.16 -22.13 -47.18
CA TYR A 232 -32.70 -23.42 -46.71
C TYR A 232 -32.51 -23.80 -45.22
#